data_cffa87002d58a902f85545611d1cc694
#
_entry.id   cffa87002d58a902f85545611d1cc694
#
_cell.length_a   1.000
_cell.length_b   1.000
_cell.length_c   1.000
_cell.angle_alpha   90.00
_cell.angle_beta   90.00
_cell.angle_gamma   90.00
#
_symmetry.space_group_name_H-M   'P 1'
#
loop_
_entity.id
_entity.type
_entity.pdbx_description
1 polymer ?
#
loop_
_entity_poly.entity_id
_entity_poly.type
_entity_poly.pdbx_seq_one_letter_code
_entity_poly.pdbx_strand_id
1 'polypeptide(L)' 'MVSKLNMGNKVVGTKQVKRAIKNGEVETVYVARDADGKIIDEILIACDEKQIEIIYVDSMEKLGEACKIDVNAATAALLK' A
#
# COMPACT_ATOMS: atom_id res chain seq x y z
N MET A 1 9.16 8.02 7.66
CA MET A 1 8.08 7.05 7.77
C MET A 1 7.89 6.21 6.52
N VAL A 2 7.62 6.82 5.40
CA VAL A 2 7.57 6.07 4.14
C VAL A 2 8.93 5.57 3.70
N SER A 3 9.99 5.95 4.39
CA SER A 3 11.33 5.49 4.09
C SER A 3 11.47 3.96 4.15
N LYS A 4 10.61 3.29 4.91
CA LYS A 4 10.60 1.82 4.95
C LYS A 4 10.37 1.21 3.58
N LEU A 5 9.62 1.88 2.72
CA LEU A 5 9.34 1.40 1.37
C LEU A 5 10.58 1.36 0.48
N ASN A 6 11.63 2.04 0.88
CA ASN A 6 12.88 2.07 0.13
C ASN A 6 13.84 0.95 0.52
N MET A 7 13.56 0.24 1.60
CA MET A 7 14.54 -0.64 2.23
C MET A 7 14.19 -2.12 2.24
N GLY A 8 12.99 -2.48 1.89
CA GLY A 8 12.56 -3.87 1.99
C GLY A 8 11.85 -4.35 0.75
N ASN A 9 11.36 -5.56 0.82
CA ASN A 9 10.52 -6.11 -0.22
C ASN A 9 9.20 -5.37 -0.22
N LYS A 10 8.76 -4.95 -1.38
CA LYS A 10 7.50 -4.22 -1.51
C LYS A 10 6.77 -4.62 -2.77
N VAL A 11 5.47 -4.42 -2.76
CA VAL A 11 4.64 -4.50 -3.95
C VAL A 11 3.89 -3.19 -4.09
N VAL A 12 3.64 -2.79 -5.32
CA VAL A 12 2.99 -1.53 -5.63
C VAL A 12 1.81 -1.81 -6.56
N GLY A 13 0.70 -1.13 -6.30
CA GLY A 13 -0.51 -1.28 -7.09
C GLY A 13 -1.55 -2.12 -6.37
N THR A 14 -2.81 -1.74 -6.55
CA THR A 14 -3.93 -2.31 -5.81
C THR A 14 -4.04 -3.82 -5.98
N LYS A 15 -3.92 -4.31 -7.19
CA LYS A 15 -4.06 -5.73 -7.47
C LYS A 15 -2.98 -6.55 -6.77
N GLN A 16 -1.75 -6.07 -6.84
CA GLN A 16 -0.61 -6.75 -6.21
C GLN A 16 -0.72 -6.72 -4.69
N VAL A 17 -1.14 -5.59 -4.15
CA VAL A 17 -1.32 -5.44 -2.71
C VAL A 17 -2.40 -6.39 -2.20
N LYS A 18 -3.54 -6.46 -2.89
CA LYS A 18 -4.61 -7.38 -2.51
C LYS A 18 -4.14 -8.83 -2.49
N ARG A 19 -3.39 -9.23 -3.50
CA ARG A 19 -2.85 -10.59 -3.58
C ARG A 19 -1.93 -10.88 -2.41
N ALA A 20 -1.03 -9.95 -2.11
CA ALA A 20 -0.08 -10.12 -1.01
C ALA A 20 -0.81 -10.21 0.34
N ILE A 21 -1.85 -9.41 0.53
CA ILE A 21 -2.66 -9.46 1.75
C ILE A 21 -3.30 -10.84 1.89
N LYS A 22 -3.90 -11.32 0.81
CA LYS A 22 -4.56 -12.63 0.80
C LYS A 22 -3.60 -13.75 1.16
N ASN A 23 -2.36 -13.65 0.72
CA ASN A 23 -1.33 -14.66 0.97
C ASN A 23 -0.68 -14.51 2.35
N GLY A 24 -1.04 -13.50 3.11
CA GLY A 24 -0.50 -13.29 4.45
C GLY A 24 0.95 -12.82 4.45
N GLU A 25 1.40 -12.21 3.37
CA GLU A 25 2.80 -11.78 3.21
C GLU A 25 3.07 -10.34 3.61
N VAL A 26 2.04 -9.58 3.94
CA VAL A 26 2.15 -8.14 4.15
C VAL A 26 2.39 -7.78 5.60
N GLU A 27 3.39 -6.92 5.84
CA GLU A 27 3.64 -6.35 7.15
C GLU A 27 2.84 -5.07 7.34
N THR A 28 2.87 -4.17 6.37
CA THR A 28 2.22 -2.86 6.44
C THR A 28 1.70 -2.48 5.07
N VAL A 29 0.53 -1.82 5.04
CA VAL A 29 -0.05 -1.31 3.80
C VAL A 29 -0.03 0.22 3.82
N TYR A 30 0.36 0.82 2.72
CA TYR A 30 0.35 2.27 2.53
C TYR A 30 -0.75 2.62 1.54
N VAL A 31 -1.56 3.61 1.88
CA VAL A 31 -2.69 4.04 1.06
C VAL A 31 -2.60 5.54 0.84
N ALA A 32 -2.70 5.96 -0.41
CA ALA A 32 -2.72 7.38 -0.74
C ALA A 32 -4.11 7.96 -0.43
N ARG A 33 -4.16 9.09 0.25
CA ARG A 33 -5.43 9.71 0.67
C ARG A 33 -6.28 10.18 -0.50
N ASP A 34 -5.65 10.51 -1.61
CA ASP A 34 -6.35 11.00 -2.80
C ASP A 34 -6.66 9.90 -3.81
N ALA A 35 -6.45 8.65 -3.44
CA ALA A 35 -6.82 7.52 -4.30
C ALA A 35 -8.35 7.38 -4.37
N ASP A 36 -8.81 6.63 -5.37
CA ASP A 36 -10.24 6.35 -5.53
C ASP A 36 -10.80 5.73 -4.24
N GLY A 37 -11.91 6.26 -3.75
CA GLY A 37 -12.51 5.78 -2.51
C GLY A 37 -12.87 4.30 -2.54
N LYS A 38 -13.25 3.79 -3.70
CA LYS A 38 -13.57 2.38 -3.87
C LYS A 38 -12.35 1.51 -3.66
N ILE A 39 -11.19 1.95 -4.17
CA ILE A 39 -9.93 1.24 -3.98
C ILE A 39 -9.55 1.25 -2.51
N ILE A 40 -9.66 2.41 -1.86
CA ILE A 40 -9.35 2.54 -0.45
C ILE A 40 -10.23 1.61 0.38
N ASP A 41 -11.54 1.59 0.12
CA ASP A 41 -12.47 0.73 0.86
C ASP A 41 -12.10 -0.74 0.74
N GLU A 42 -11.79 -1.20 -0.46
CA GLU A 42 -11.41 -2.60 -0.69
C GLU A 42 -10.16 -2.98 0.10
N ILE A 43 -9.18 -2.09 0.09
CA ILE A 43 -7.92 -2.34 0.81
C ILE A 43 -8.14 -2.31 2.31
N LEU A 44 -8.94 -1.37 2.82
CA LEU A 44 -9.23 -1.30 4.25
C LEU A 44 -9.94 -2.56 4.74
N ILE A 45 -10.89 -3.07 3.98
CA ILE A 45 -11.60 -4.29 4.32
C ILE A 45 -10.63 -5.47 4.38
N ALA A 46 -9.78 -5.60 3.37
CA ALA A 46 -8.81 -6.70 3.32
C ALA A 46 -7.82 -6.63 4.49
N CYS A 47 -7.36 -5.44 4.83
CA CYS A 47 -6.44 -5.25 5.94
C CYS A 47 -7.10 -5.54 7.28
N ASP A 48 -8.37 -5.15 7.43
CA ASP A 48 -9.11 -5.40 8.67
C ASP A 48 -9.26 -6.89 8.93
N GLU A 49 -9.55 -7.67 7.89
CA GLU A 49 -9.67 -9.12 8.02
C GLU A 49 -8.39 -9.78 8.52
N LYS A 50 -7.25 -9.23 8.14
CA LYS A 50 -5.94 -9.78 8.50
C LYS A 50 -5.26 -9.00 9.61
N GLN A 51 -5.89 -7.94 10.10
CA GLN A 51 -5.34 -7.06 11.13
C GLN A 51 -3.97 -6.48 10.75
N ILE A 52 -3.89 -5.99 9.53
CA ILE A 52 -2.66 -5.41 8.99
C ILE A 52 -2.67 -3.90 9.25
N GLU A 53 -1.53 -3.37 9.67
CA GLU A 53 -1.37 -1.94 9.89
C GLU A 53 -1.50 -1.16 8.58
N ILE A 54 -2.20 -0.03 8.63
CA ILE A 54 -2.37 0.84 7.48
C ILE A 54 -1.77 2.21 7.80
N ILE A 55 -0.97 2.71 6.87
CA ILE A 55 -0.39 4.05 6.96
C ILE A 55 -0.88 4.86 5.77
N TYR A 56 -1.46 6.03 6.04
CA TYR A 56 -1.94 6.92 4.99
C TYR A 56 -0.83 7.84 4.52
N VAL A 57 -0.74 8.00 3.21
CA VAL A 57 0.21 8.92 2.58
C VAL A 57 -0.61 10.03 1.92
N ASP A 58 -0.09 11.25 1.94
CA ASP A 58 -0.85 12.43 1.51
C ASP A 58 -1.40 12.34 0.09
N SER A 59 -0.65 11.73 -0.84
CA SER A 59 -1.07 11.68 -2.23
C SER A 59 -0.48 10.48 -2.95
N MET A 60 -1.11 10.13 -4.07
CA MET A 60 -0.60 9.07 -4.94
C MET A 60 0.77 9.43 -5.50
N GLU A 61 1.00 10.70 -5.75
CA GLU A 61 2.31 11.17 -6.23
C GLU A 61 3.40 10.89 -5.20
N LYS A 62 3.13 11.24 -3.94
CA LYS A 62 4.10 11.00 -2.86
C LYS A 62 4.34 9.53 -2.63
N LEU A 63 3.30 8.72 -2.72
CA LEU A 63 3.45 7.27 -2.55
C LEU A 63 4.29 6.68 -3.68
N GLY A 64 4.06 7.14 -4.92
CA GLY A 64 4.88 6.72 -6.06
C GLY A 64 6.34 7.09 -5.85
N GLU A 65 6.62 8.30 -5.39
CA GLU A 65 7.98 8.74 -5.10
C GLU A 65 8.64 7.88 -4.03
N ALA A 66 7.89 7.55 -2.97
CA ALA A 66 8.41 6.71 -1.89
C ALA A 66 8.74 5.31 -2.38
N CYS A 67 8.01 4.82 -3.37
CA CYS A 67 8.26 3.52 -3.99
C CYS A 67 9.32 3.57 -5.08
N LYS A 68 9.81 4.76 -5.40
CA LYS A 68 10.82 5.00 -6.45
C LYS A 68 10.35 4.54 -7.82
N ILE A 69 9.09 4.83 -8.14
CA ILE A 69 8.52 4.55 -9.46
C ILE A 69 8.15 5.87 -10.14
N ASP A 70 8.05 5.85 -11.45
CA ASP A 70 7.80 7.04 -12.25
C ASP A 70 6.32 7.42 -12.35
N VAL A 71 5.44 6.61 -11.81
CA VAL A 71 4.00 6.83 -11.86
C VAL A 71 3.42 6.92 -10.47
N ASN A 72 2.22 7.45 -10.37
CA ASN A 72 1.51 7.54 -9.11
C ASN A 72 1.08 6.16 -8.63
N ALA A 73 1.02 5.99 -7.31
CA ALA A 73 0.58 4.74 -6.71
C ALA A 73 -0.58 4.98 -5.76
N ALA A 74 -1.69 4.29 -5.95
CA ALA A 74 -2.83 4.37 -5.04
C ALA A 74 -2.55 3.62 -3.74
N THR A 75 -1.90 2.47 -3.85
CA THR A 75 -1.57 1.63 -2.69
C THR A 75 -0.22 0.96 -2.91
N ALA A 76 0.42 0.62 -1.80
CA ALA A 76 1.64 -0.15 -1.79
C ALA A 76 1.69 -0.95 -0.50
N ALA A 77 2.48 -1.99 -0.46
CA ALA A 77 2.62 -2.80 0.74
C ALA A 77 4.08 -3.17 0.97
N LEU A 78 4.45 -3.18 2.24
CA LEU A 78 5.75 -3.68 2.67
C LEU A 78 5.57 -5.14 3.06
N LEU A 79 6.36 -6.01 2.49
CA LEU A 79 6.28 -7.45 2.76
C LEU A 79 7.12 -7.83 3.98
N LYS A 80 6.73 -8.90 4.61
CA LYS A 80 7.44 -9.44 5.77
C LYS A 80 8.83 -9.92 5.41
#